data_20f6ab6d0e134c521d64c99b2ffd269d
#
_entry.id   20f6ab6d0e134c521d64c99b2ffd269d
#
_cell.length_a   1.000
_cell.length_b   1.000
_cell.length_c   1.000
_cell.angle_alpha   90.00
_cell.angle_beta   90.00
_cell.angle_gamma   90.00
#
_symmetry.space_group_name_H-M   'P 1'
#
loop_
_entity.id
_entity.type
_entity.pdbx_description
1 polymer ?
#
loop_
_entity_poly.entity_id
_entity_poly.type
_entity_poly.pdbx_seq_one_letter_code
_entity_poly.pdbx_strand_id
1 'polypeptide(L)'
;FDVAIADQHSVTFAAGLAIGGYKPVVAIYSTFLQRAYDQLIHDVAIQNLPVLFAIDRAGIVGADGQTHQGAFDLSFMRCIPNMIIMTPSDENECRQMLYTGYKCGKPAAVRYPRGNAIGVELTPLAELEIGRSKMVRQGEKIAILNFGTLLPAALSVAEKLNATVVDMRFVKPIDEARI
;
A
#
# COMPACT_ATOMS: atom_id res chain seq x y z
N PHE A 1 -6.71 -13.58 -14.76
CA PHE A 1 -8.17 -13.77 -14.81
C PHE A 1 -8.83 -12.40 -14.77
N ASP A 2 -9.71 -12.12 -15.73
CA ASP A 2 -10.60 -10.98 -15.71
C ASP A 2 -11.93 -11.42 -15.08
N VAL A 3 -12.31 -10.80 -13.99
CA VAL A 3 -13.55 -11.10 -13.25
C VAL A 3 -14.64 -10.07 -13.51
N ALA A 4 -14.44 -9.18 -14.48
CA ALA A 4 -15.29 -8.02 -14.75
C ALA A 4 -15.52 -7.17 -13.47
N ILE A 5 -16.70 -6.55 -13.33
CA ILE A 5 -17.06 -5.74 -12.15
C ILE A 5 -17.68 -6.66 -11.07
N ALA A 6 -16.85 -7.54 -10.51
CA ALA A 6 -17.27 -8.53 -9.51
C ALA A 6 -16.27 -8.57 -8.35
N ASP A 7 -16.16 -7.46 -7.64
CA ASP A 7 -15.14 -7.21 -6.61
C ASP A 7 -15.14 -8.26 -5.50
N GLN A 8 -16.30 -8.63 -4.98
CA GLN A 8 -16.45 -9.66 -3.94
C GLN A 8 -15.99 -11.03 -4.45
N HIS A 9 -16.41 -11.40 -5.68
CA HIS A 9 -15.98 -12.65 -6.30
C HIS A 9 -14.48 -12.71 -6.49
N SER A 10 -13.86 -11.60 -6.92
CA SER A 10 -12.41 -11.49 -7.11
C SER A 10 -11.65 -11.84 -5.84
N VAL A 11 -12.05 -11.30 -4.70
CA VAL A 11 -11.38 -11.51 -3.42
C VAL A 11 -11.59 -12.94 -2.91
N THR A 12 -12.83 -13.46 -2.94
CA THR A 12 -13.12 -14.85 -2.54
C THR A 12 -12.42 -15.86 -3.45
N PHE A 13 -12.39 -15.60 -4.76
CA PHE A 13 -11.66 -16.45 -5.72
C PHE A 13 -10.16 -16.47 -5.45
N ALA A 14 -9.57 -15.32 -5.15
CA ALA A 14 -8.16 -15.23 -4.75
C ALA A 14 -7.88 -16.02 -3.46
N ALA A 15 -8.79 -15.93 -2.47
CA ALA A 15 -8.68 -16.73 -1.25
C ALA A 15 -8.66 -18.25 -1.57
N GLY A 16 -9.56 -18.70 -2.44
CA GLY A 16 -9.60 -20.11 -2.89
C GLY A 16 -8.31 -20.54 -3.60
N LEU A 17 -7.75 -19.67 -4.45
CA LEU A 17 -6.46 -19.92 -5.10
C LEU A 17 -5.32 -20.02 -4.08
N ALA A 18 -5.31 -19.15 -3.06
CA ALA A 18 -4.30 -19.17 -2.01
C ALA A 18 -4.38 -20.46 -1.17
N ILE A 19 -5.57 -20.95 -0.84
CA ILE A 19 -5.79 -22.25 -0.20
C ILE A 19 -5.26 -23.40 -1.09
N GLY A 20 -5.41 -23.27 -2.41
CA GLY A 20 -4.87 -24.23 -3.39
C GLY A 20 -3.35 -24.15 -3.58
N GLY A 21 -2.62 -23.31 -2.80
CA GLY A 21 -1.16 -23.21 -2.83
C GLY A 21 -0.63 -22.20 -3.86
N TYR A 22 -1.50 -21.43 -4.51
CA TYR A 22 -1.09 -20.34 -5.40
C TYR A 22 -0.79 -19.06 -4.62
N LYS A 23 -0.14 -18.10 -5.28
CA LYS A 23 0.10 -16.76 -4.75
C LYS A 23 -0.66 -15.73 -5.61
N PRO A 24 -1.95 -15.53 -5.35
CA PRO A 24 -2.77 -14.62 -6.14
C PRO A 24 -2.44 -13.16 -5.88
N VAL A 25 -2.56 -12.35 -6.92
CA VAL A 25 -2.54 -10.90 -6.85
C VAL A 25 -3.90 -10.37 -7.29
N VAL A 26 -4.54 -9.60 -6.42
CA VAL A 26 -5.80 -8.92 -6.71
C VAL A 26 -5.49 -7.48 -7.08
N ALA A 27 -5.63 -7.13 -8.37
CA ALA A 27 -5.51 -5.76 -8.85
C ALA A 27 -6.89 -5.11 -8.80
N ILE A 28 -7.07 -4.14 -7.93
CA ILE A 28 -8.39 -3.53 -7.65
C ILE A 28 -8.23 -2.04 -7.31
N TYR A 29 -9.23 -1.23 -7.66
CA TYR A 29 -9.25 0.17 -7.23
C TYR A 29 -9.57 0.28 -5.73
N SER A 30 -8.96 1.26 -5.08
CA SER A 30 -9.20 1.55 -3.66
C SER A 30 -10.71 1.66 -3.33
N THR A 31 -11.45 2.44 -4.11
CA THR A 31 -12.90 2.60 -3.90
C THR A 31 -13.70 1.30 -4.11
N PHE A 32 -13.29 0.44 -5.04
CA PHE A 32 -14.01 -0.80 -5.33
C PHE A 32 -13.75 -1.90 -4.32
N LEU A 33 -12.60 -1.87 -3.65
CA LEU A 33 -12.31 -2.78 -2.55
C LEU A 33 -13.31 -2.64 -1.39
N GLN A 34 -13.97 -1.50 -1.25
CA GLN A 34 -15.05 -1.31 -0.25
C GLN A 34 -16.18 -2.32 -0.41
N ARG A 35 -16.52 -2.73 -1.64
CA ARG A 35 -17.56 -3.76 -1.87
C ARG A 35 -17.14 -5.15 -1.45
N ALA A 36 -15.84 -5.41 -1.37
CA ALA A 36 -15.27 -6.70 -0.99
C ALA A 36 -14.68 -6.67 0.43
N TYR A 37 -15.12 -5.74 1.26
CA TYR A 37 -14.59 -5.55 2.61
C TYR A 37 -14.80 -6.79 3.50
N ASP A 38 -15.98 -7.38 3.45
CA ASP A 38 -16.29 -8.62 4.17
C ASP A 38 -15.39 -9.77 3.70
N GLN A 39 -15.26 -9.97 2.39
CA GLN A 39 -14.41 -11.01 1.82
C GLN A 39 -12.92 -10.80 2.15
N LEU A 40 -12.46 -9.55 2.17
CA LEU A 40 -11.11 -9.22 2.61
C LEU A 40 -10.85 -9.67 4.06
N ILE A 41 -11.80 -9.42 4.95
CA ILE A 41 -11.71 -9.81 6.36
C ILE A 41 -11.86 -11.33 6.51
N HIS A 42 -13.02 -11.85 6.10
CA HIS A 42 -13.45 -13.22 6.37
C HIS A 42 -12.66 -14.25 5.56
N ASP A 43 -12.56 -14.03 4.24
CA ASP A 43 -12.01 -15.06 3.35
C ASP A 43 -10.47 -15.00 3.31
N VAL A 44 -9.86 -13.84 3.52
CA VAL A 44 -8.41 -13.65 3.38
C VAL A 44 -7.72 -13.40 4.71
N ALA A 45 -8.07 -12.31 5.42
CA ALA A 45 -7.23 -11.83 6.52
C ALA A 45 -7.33 -12.70 7.78
N ILE A 46 -8.52 -13.15 8.18
CA ILE A 46 -8.71 -14.02 9.34
C ILE A 46 -8.01 -15.37 9.12
N GLN A 47 -8.04 -15.87 7.91
CA GLN A 47 -7.36 -17.12 7.52
C GLN A 47 -5.85 -16.93 7.30
N ASN A 48 -5.35 -15.70 7.36
CA ASN A 48 -3.95 -15.33 7.11
C ASN A 48 -3.41 -15.83 5.76
N LEU A 49 -4.22 -15.76 4.71
CA LEU A 49 -3.88 -16.26 3.38
C LEU A 49 -2.93 -15.32 2.63
N PRO A 50 -1.96 -15.83 1.86
CA PRO A 50 -0.97 -15.04 1.13
C PRO A 50 -1.55 -14.42 -0.15
N VAL A 51 -2.49 -13.50 0.00
CA VAL A 51 -3.06 -12.71 -1.10
C VAL A 51 -2.43 -11.33 -1.11
N LEU A 52 -1.88 -10.92 -2.25
CA LEU A 52 -1.39 -9.57 -2.48
C LEU A 52 -2.48 -8.71 -3.12
N PHE A 53 -2.83 -7.60 -2.50
CA PHE A 53 -3.72 -6.59 -3.05
C PHE A 53 -2.89 -5.46 -3.67
N ALA A 54 -2.92 -5.33 -4.99
CA ALA A 54 -2.37 -4.22 -5.74
C ALA A 54 -3.49 -3.17 -5.90
N ILE A 55 -3.50 -2.18 -5.01
CA ILE A 55 -4.60 -1.21 -4.88
C ILE A 55 -4.26 0.05 -5.66
N ASP A 56 -4.91 0.18 -6.81
CA ASP A 56 -4.79 1.33 -7.69
C ASP A 56 -5.78 2.45 -7.28
N ARG A 57 -5.54 3.65 -7.75
CA ARG A 57 -6.36 4.86 -7.50
C ARG A 57 -6.55 5.15 -6.01
N ALA A 58 -5.50 4.93 -5.24
CA ALA A 58 -5.47 5.33 -3.84
C ALA A 58 -5.33 6.86 -3.71
N GLY A 59 -6.09 7.46 -2.82
CA GLY A 59 -6.11 8.92 -2.62
C GLY A 59 -7.04 9.65 -3.59
N ILE A 60 -6.67 10.88 -3.94
CA ILE A 60 -7.46 11.75 -4.82
C ILE A 60 -7.22 11.36 -6.28
N VAL A 61 -8.27 11.18 -7.05
CA VAL A 61 -8.20 10.66 -8.44
C VAL A 61 -8.57 11.67 -9.53
N GLY A 62 -8.96 12.88 -9.15
CA GLY A 62 -9.25 13.97 -10.11
C GLY A 62 -10.37 13.64 -11.08
N ALA A 63 -10.03 13.46 -12.36
CA ALA A 63 -10.98 13.30 -13.46
C ALA A 63 -11.90 12.06 -13.36
N ASP A 64 -11.54 11.04 -12.58
CA ASP A 64 -12.40 9.87 -12.36
C ASP A 64 -13.64 10.22 -11.50
N GLY A 65 -13.64 11.38 -10.87
CA GLY A 65 -14.77 11.94 -10.16
C GLY A 65 -14.93 11.45 -8.73
N GLN A 66 -15.96 11.97 -8.08
CA GLN A 66 -16.18 11.78 -6.63
C GLN A 66 -16.41 10.32 -6.23
N THR A 67 -16.97 9.49 -7.09
CA THR A 67 -17.28 8.08 -6.80
C THR A 67 -16.04 7.18 -6.85
N HIS A 68 -14.91 7.68 -7.34
CA HIS A 68 -13.68 6.93 -7.51
C HIS A 68 -12.56 7.35 -6.53
N GLN A 69 -12.85 8.27 -5.61
CA GLN A 69 -11.85 8.70 -4.62
C GLN A 69 -11.45 7.56 -3.70
N GLY A 70 -10.15 7.29 -3.61
CA GLY A 70 -9.57 6.23 -2.77
C GLY A 70 -9.21 6.72 -1.37
N ALA A 71 -10.18 7.31 -0.65
CA ALA A 71 -9.92 8.00 0.59
C ALA A 71 -10.04 7.13 1.85
N PHE A 72 -10.67 5.96 1.78
CA PHE A 72 -11.06 5.18 2.95
C PHE A 72 -10.27 3.89 3.17
N ASP A 73 -9.50 3.44 2.19
CA ASP A 73 -8.81 2.15 2.21
C ASP A 73 -7.87 1.98 3.41
N LEU A 74 -7.08 2.99 3.76
CA LEU A 74 -6.21 2.93 4.94
C LEU A 74 -7.03 2.76 6.23
N SER A 75 -8.12 3.50 6.37
CA SER A 75 -8.96 3.46 7.57
C SER A 75 -9.56 2.07 7.79
N PHE A 76 -10.16 1.47 6.77
CA PHE A 76 -10.82 0.18 6.93
C PHE A 76 -9.84 -1.02 6.90
N MET A 77 -8.71 -0.93 6.20
CA MET A 77 -7.72 -2.02 6.21
C MET A 77 -6.88 -2.04 7.48
N ARG A 78 -6.59 -0.87 8.08
CA ARG A 78 -5.69 -0.79 9.24
C ARG A 78 -6.19 -1.56 10.46
N CYS A 79 -7.50 -1.65 10.67
CA CYS A 79 -8.10 -2.39 11.78
C CYS A 79 -8.14 -3.91 11.55
N ILE A 80 -7.95 -4.39 10.30
CA ILE A 80 -8.05 -5.82 9.98
C ILE A 80 -6.79 -6.55 10.49
N PRO A 81 -6.93 -7.69 11.19
CA PRO A 81 -5.78 -8.46 11.67
C PRO A 81 -4.94 -9.02 10.51
N ASN A 82 -3.69 -9.34 10.76
CA ASN A 82 -2.75 -9.99 9.86
C ASN A 82 -2.34 -9.19 8.60
N MET A 83 -3.05 -8.13 8.25
CA MET A 83 -2.75 -7.30 7.07
C MET A 83 -1.42 -6.57 7.19
N ILE A 84 -0.63 -6.64 6.12
CA ILE A 84 0.52 -5.74 5.89
C ILE A 84 0.07 -4.66 4.91
N ILE A 85 0.28 -3.38 5.25
CA ILE A 85 -0.19 -2.25 4.43
C ILE A 85 1.00 -1.36 4.10
N MET A 86 1.26 -1.20 2.80
CA MET A 86 2.42 -0.49 2.25
C MET A 86 1.98 0.70 1.38
N THR A 87 2.74 1.79 1.49
CA THR A 87 2.47 3.06 0.80
C THR A 87 3.75 3.55 0.12
N PRO A 88 3.99 3.16 -1.14
CA PRO A 88 5.20 3.55 -1.86
C PRO A 88 5.24 5.05 -2.11
N SER A 89 6.42 5.64 -1.98
CA SER A 89 6.69 7.06 -2.27
C SER A 89 6.93 7.34 -3.76
N ASP A 90 7.39 6.34 -4.49
CA ASP A 90 7.70 6.39 -5.92
C ASP A 90 7.55 5.02 -6.59
N GLU A 91 7.81 4.94 -7.89
CA GLU A 91 7.69 3.71 -8.68
C GLU A 91 8.71 2.64 -8.30
N ASN A 92 9.91 3.01 -7.85
CA ASN A 92 10.89 2.04 -7.38
C ASN A 92 10.45 1.41 -6.05
N GLU A 93 10.01 2.22 -5.09
CA GLU A 93 9.43 1.74 -3.82
C GLU A 93 8.19 0.87 -4.10
N CYS A 94 7.33 1.27 -5.06
CA CYS A 94 6.15 0.48 -5.45
C CYS A 94 6.54 -0.92 -5.94
N ARG A 95 7.53 -1.01 -6.80
CA ARG A 95 8.06 -2.26 -7.33
C ARG A 95 8.66 -3.15 -6.23
N GLN A 96 9.41 -2.56 -5.29
CA GLN A 96 9.99 -3.28 -4.16
C GLN A 96 8.90 -3.77 -3.18
N MET A 97 7.89 -2.94 -2.91
CA MET A 97 6.77 -3.29 -2.03
C MET A 97 5.88 -4.38 -2.61
N LEU A 98 5.58 -4.35 -3.92
CA LEU A 98 4.86 -5.42 -4.59
C LEU A 98 5.62 -6.75 -4.50
N TYR A 99 6.94 -6.72 -4.71
CA TYR A 99 7.77 -7.91 -4.55
C TYR A 99 7.79 -8.40 -3.10
N THR A 100 7.95 -7.51 -2.14
CA THR A 100 7.91 -7.83 -0.70
C THR A 100 6.57 -8.45 -0.31
N GLY A 101 5.45 -7.85 -0.72
CA GLY A 101 4.11 -8.39 -0.46
C GLY A 101 3.86 -9.74 -1.10
N TYR A 102 4.39 -9.99 -2.31
CA TYR A 102 4.31 -11.29 -2.96
C TYR A 102 5.11 -12.38 -2.23
N LYS A 103 6.24 -12.00 -1.60
CA LYS A 103 7.13 -12.92 -0.91
C LYS A 103 6.77 -13.19 0.54
N CYS A 104 6.14 -12.24 1.23
CA CYS A 104 5.96 -12.27 2.68
C CYS A 104 5.10 -13.42 3.23
N GLY A 105 4.33 -14.11 2.39
CA GLY A 105 3.50 -15.24 2.80
C GLY A 105 2.30 -14.88 3.69
N LYS A 106 1.90 -13.61 3.70
CA LYS A 106 0.79 -13.07 4.49
C LYS A 106 -0.12 -12.19 3.62
N PRO A 107 -1.34 -11.87 4.05
CA PRO A 107 -2.16 -10.89 3.35
C PRO A 107 -1.47 -9.53 3.36
N ALA A 108 -1.24 -8.98 2.18
CA ALA A 108 -0.52 -7.73 2.00
C ALA A 108 -1.23 -6.80 1.01
N ALA A 109 -1.14 -5.50 1.24
CA ALA A 109 -1.67 -4.47 0.36
C ALA A 109 -0.60 -3.44 0.02
N VAL A 110 -0.44 -3.13 -1.25
CA VAL A 110 0.35 -2.01 -1.75
C VAL A 110 -0.61 -1.04 -2.42
N ARG A 111 -0.71 0.18 -1.92
CA ARG A 111 -1.62 1.20 -2.43
C ARG A 111 -0.88 2.33 -3.12
N TYR A 112 -1.26 2.64 -4.34
CA TYR A 112 -0.62 3.66 -5.17
C TYR A 112 -1.67 4.50 -5.92
N PRO A 113 -1.35 5.78 -6.24
CA PRO A 113 -2.30 6.67 -6.91
C PRO A 113 -2.43 6.36 -8.39
N ARG A 114 -3.47 6.90 -9.01
CA ARG A 114 -3.52 7.10 -10.46
C ARG A 114 -2.61 8.27 -10.84
N GLY A 115 -1.65 8.05 -11.72
CA GLY A 115 -0.73 9.10 -12.16
C GLY A 115 0.46 8.55 -12.93
N ASN A 116 1.32 9.45 -13.36
CA ASN A 116 2.58 9.09 -13.97
C ASN A 116 3.67 8.89 -12.92
N ALA A 117 4.59 8.00 -13.20
CA ALA A 117 5.84 7.87 -12.45
C ALA A 117 6.66 9.17 -12.52
N ILE A 118 7.41 9.46 -11.48
CA ILE A 118 8.27 10.67 -11.41
C ILE A 118 9.63 10.47 -12.09
N GLY A 119 9.96 9.24 -12.48
CA GLY A 119 11.16 8.92 -13.24
C GLY A 119 12.39 8.64 -12.37
N VAL A 120 12.21 8.03 -11.20
CA VAL A 120 13.36 7.64 -10.35
C VAL A 120 14.13 6.46 -10.95
N GLU A 121 15.42 6.37 -10.64
CA GLU A 121 16.24 5.24 -11.02
C GLU A 121 15.76 3.96 -10.33
N LEU A 122 15.61 2.88 -11.12
CA LEU A 122 15.20 1.59 -10.60
C LEU A 122 16.41 0.82 -10.06
N THR A 123 16.34 0.45 -8.78
CA THR A 123 17.35 -0.41 -8.15
C THR A 123 17.08 -1.89 -8.42
N PRO A 124 18.05 -2.80 -8.22
CA PRO A 124 17.78 -4.24 -8.24
C PRO A 124 16.63 -4.62 -7.34
N LEU A 125 15.83 -5.60 -7.76
CA LEU A 125 14.66 -6.05 -7.02
C LEU A 125 15.09 -6.73 -5.71
N ALA A 126 14.58 -6.22 -4.59
CA ALA A 126 14.90 -6.71 -3.24
C ALA A 126 13.66 -6.67 -2.34
N GLU A 127 13.62 -7.53 -1.34
CA GLU A 127 12.61 -7.47 -0.28
C GLU A 127 12.93 -6.35 0.70
N LEU A 128 11.92 -5.57 1.06
CA LEU A 128 12.03 -4.56 2.11
C LEU A 128 11.81 -5.23 3.48
N GLU A 129 12.51 -4.75 4.49
CA GLU A 129 12.25 -5.15 5.87
C GLU A 129 10.89 -4.62 6.31
N ILE A 130 9.96 -5.55 6.58
CA ILE A 130 8.56 -5.21 6.91
C ILE A 130 8.51 -4.41 8.21
N GLY A 131 7.79 -3.27 8.17
CA GLY A 131 7.65 -2.38 9.32
C GLY A 131 8.84 -1.45 9.52
N ARG A 132 9.74 -1.31 8.54
CA ARG A 132 10.88 -0.39 8.63
C ARG A 132 10.72 0.83 7.74
N SER A 133 10.82 1.98 8.36
CA SER A 133 10.84 3.28 7.72
C SER A 133 12.24 3.62 7.18
N LYS A 134 12.31 4.65 6.36
CA LYS A 134 13.55 5.22 5.82
C LYS A 134 13.69 6.68 6.23
N MET A 135 14.75 7.03 6.96
CA MET A 135 15.13 8.43 7.19
C MET A 135 15.59 9.02 5.86
N VAL A 136 14.89 10.04 5.38
CA VAL A 136 15.22 10.70 4.09
C VAL A 136 15.95 12.03 4.29
N ARG A 137 15.58 12.77 5.34
CA ARG A 137 16.22 14.01 5.71
C ARG A 137 16.27 14.16 7.23
N GLN A 138 17.41 14.60 7.75
CA GLN A 138 17.57 14.98 9.15
C GLN A 138 17.34 16.49 9.30
N GLY A 139 16.53 16.87 10.27
CA GLY A 139 16.28 18.26 10.70
C GLY A 139 16.26 18.35 12.22
N GLU A 140 15.85 19.50 12.79
CA GLU A 140 16.03 19.75 14.22
C GLU A 140 14.70 19.83 15.03
N LYS A 141 13.69 20.53 14.52
CA LYS A 141 12.53 20.94 15.36
C LYS A 141 11.22 20.24 15.01
N ILE A 142 11.08 19.80 13.77
CA ILE A 142 9.83 19.26 13.22
C ILE A 142 10.15 17.91 12.58
N ALA A 143 9.29 16.92 12.77
CA ALA A 143 9.33 15.67 12.02
C ALA A 143 8.11 15.56 11.12
N ILE A 144 8.34 15.22 9.86
CA ILE A 144 7.31 14.91 8.87
C ILE A 144 7.36 13.40 8.62
N LEU A 145 6.31 12.70 9.04
CA LEU A 145 6.14 11.27 8.78
C LEU A 145 5.34 11.10 7.50
N ASN A 146 6.02 10.77 6.42
CA ASN A 146 5.43 10.64 5.09
C ASN A 146 4.92 9.22 4.84
N PHE A 147 3.73 9.11 4.23
CA PHE A 147 3.14 7.87 3.75
C PHE A 147 2.79 8.02 2.27
N GLY A 148 3.62 7.47 1.40
CA GLY A 148 3.36 7.45 -0.04
C GLY A 148 3.88 8.68 -0.80
N THR A 149 3.20 9.02 -1.87
CA THR A 149 3.68 9.90 -2.96
C THR A 149 3.81 11.38 -2.63
N LEU A 150 3.51 11.82 -1.41
CA LEU A 150 3.74 13.21 -0.97
C LEU A 150 5.20 13.47 -0.57
N LEU A 151 6.10 12.49 -0.66
CA LEU A 151 7.49 12.62 -0.27
C LEU A 151 8.23 13.82 -0.91
N PRO A 152 8.11 14.08 -2.22
CA PRO A 152 8.77 15.26 -2.82
C PRO A 152 8.26 16.59 -2.24
N ALA A 153 6.95 16.71 -2.00
CA ALA A 153 6.36 17.90 -1.38
C ALA A 153 6.83 18.05 0.08
N ALA A 154 6.89 16.95 0.83
CA ALA A 154 7.39 16.93 2.20
C ALA A 154 8.84 17.39 2.28
N LEU A 155 9.71 16.94 1.36
CA LEU A 155 11.10 17.37 1.27
C LEU A 155 11.24 18.86 0.97
N SER A 156 10.46 19.38 0.02
CA SER A 156 10.47 20.81 -0.32
C SER A 156 10.06 21.72 0.87
N VAL A 157 9.08 21.28 1.65
CA VAL A 157 8.67 21.97 2.88
C VAL A 157 9.74 21.84 3.97
N ALA A 158 10.32 20.65 4.10
CA ALA A 158 11.34 20.36 5.11
C ALA A 158 12.61 21.20 4.94
N GLU A 159 12.99 21.53 3.73
CA GLU A 159 14.12 22.44 3.46
C GLU A 159 13.90 23.81 4.08
N LYS A 160 12.68 24.36 3.95
CA LYS A 160 12.31 25.68 4.48
C LYS A 160 12.19 25.71 6.00
N LEU A 161 11.73 24.60 6.58
CA LEU A 161 11.44 24.48 8.01
C LEU A 161 12.56 23.82 8.82
N ASN A 162 13.63 23.41 8.18
CA ASN A 162 14.68 22.55 8.76
C ASN A 162 14.08 21.32 9.47
N ALA A 163 13.11 20.65 8.80
CA ALA A 163 12.40 19.50 9.36
C ALA A 163 13.09 18.17 9.02
N THR A 164 12.96 17.21 9.92
CA THR A 164 13.25 15.79 9.64
C THR A 164 12.16 15.23 8.76
N VAL A 165 12.52 14.41 7.76
CA VAL A 165 11.56 13.68 6.92
C VAL A 165 11.84 12.19 6.99
N VAL A 166 10.81 11.43 7.35
CA VAL A 166 10.84 9.98 7.38
C VAL A 166 9.80 9.44 6.39
N ASP A 167 10.23 8.65 5.44
CA ASP A 167 9.33 7.84 4.62
C ASP A 167 8.96 6.59 5.42
N MET A 168 7.72 6.56 5.91
CA MET A 168 7.24 5.50 6.80
C MET A 168 7.02 4.18 6.09
N ARG A 169 6.83 4.17 4.76
CA ARG A 169 6.67 2.98 3.92
C ARG A 169 5.50 2.08 4.32
N PHE A 170 5.38 1.75 5.61
CA PHE A 170 4.40 0.83 6.17
C PHE A 170 3.42 1.56 7.09
N VAL A 171 2.14 1.45 6.78
CA VAL A 171 1.06 1.87 7.67
C VAL A 171 0.80 0.80 8.73
N LYS A 172 1.04 -0.48 8.34
CA LYS A 172 0.91 -1.64 9.22
C LYS A 172 1.87 -2.76 8.77
N PRO A 173 2.74 -3.27 9.69
CA PRO A 173 3.05 -2.67 10.98
C PRO A 173 3.76 -1.33 10.82
N ILE A 174 3.53 -0.41 11.75
CA ILE A 174 4.24 0.87 11.78
C ILE A 174 5.62 0.71 12.44
N ASP A 175 6.59 1.51 12.03
CA ASP A 175 7.93 1.56 12.65
C ASP A 175 7.87 2.38 13.94
N GLU A 176 7.45 1.74 15.04
CA GLU A 176 7.32 2.39 16.36
C GLU A 176 8.66 2.92 16.90
N ALA A 177 9.76 2.24 16.56
CA ALA A 177 11.09 2.66 16.99
C ALA A 177 11.55 3.98 16.33
N ARG A 178 10.86 4.41 15.28
CA ARG A 178 11.14 5.65 14.55
C ARG A 178 10.31 6.83 15.06
N ILE A 179 9.23 6.58 15.75
CA ILE A 179 8.31 7.59 16.29
C ILE A 179 8.70 7.95 17.72
#